data_74574c158698e73fa7e8446c62390417
#
_entry.id   74574c158698e73fa7e8446c62390417
#
_cell.length_a   1.000
_cell.length_b   1.000
_cell.length_c   1.000
_cell.angle_alpha   90.00
_cell.angle_beta   90.00
_cell.angle_gamma   90.00
#
_symmetry.space_group_name_H-M   'P 1'
#
loop_
_entity.id
_entity.type
_entity.pdbx_description
1 polymer ?
#
loop_
_entity_poly.entity_id
_entity_poly.type
_entity_poly.pdbx_seq_one_letter_code
_entity_poly.pdbx_strand_id
1 'polypeptide(L)'
;MNRGELYRVYKGSKHDPKKYRIFVVVSRQVFINSEYSSVICAPIYSNYNGISTQVPVGVQEGLKYDSCIRCDELISIPKSMLTDYIGHLSEEKLEELNKALRIALAAEYYFEY
;
A
#
# COMPACT_ATOMS: atom_id res chain seq x y z
N MET A 1 -3.43 1.71 -13.70
CA MET A 1 -3.15 1.50 -12.26
C MET A 1 -4.46 1.47 -11.52
N ASN A 2 -4.62 0.49 -10.63
CA ASN A 2 -5.82 0.35 -9.82
C ASN A 2 -5.49 0.39 -8.34
N ARG A 3 -6.43 0.92 -7.54
CA ARG A 3 -6.32 0.90 -6.08
C ARG A 3 -6.17 -0.54 -5.58
N GLY A 4 -5.23 -0.76 -4.67
CA GLY A 4 -4.96 -2.09 -4.13
C GLY A 4 -3.89 -2.86 -4.89
N GLU A 5 -3.35 -2.32 -5.95
CA GLU A 5 -2.23 -2.95 -6.66
C GLU A 5 -0.93 -2.75 -5.91
N LEU A 6 -0.06 -3.76 -5.96
CA LEU A 6 1.24 -3.76 -5.32
C LEU A 6 2.34 -3.55 -6.36
N TYR A 7 3.26 -2.65 -6.04
CA TYR A 7 4.38 -2.30 -6.90
C TYR A 7 5.69 -2.33 -6.13
N ARG A 8 6.73 -2.82 -6.81
CA ARG A 8 8.10 -2.74 -6.30
C ARG A 8 8.69 -1.39 -6.72
N VAL A 9 9.23 -0.66 -5.75
CA VAL A 9 9.88 0.63 -5.98
C VAL A 9 11.32 0.50 -5.53
N TYR A 10 12.26 0.74 -6.44
CA TYR A 10 13.68 0.58 -6.15
C TYR A 10 14.21 1.84 -5.46
N LYS A 11 14.99 1.62 -4.40
CA LYS A 11 15.68 2.69 -3.68
C LYS A 11 17.01 2.94 -4.36
N GLY A 12 17.07 3.94 -5.21
CA GLY A 12 18.27 4.27 -5.97
C GLY A 12 18.18 3.76 -7.39
N SER A 13 19.09 2.89 -7.83
CA SER A 13 19.13 2.44 -9.21
C SER A 13 18.49 1.06 -9.36
N LYS A 14 17.86 0.81 -10.52
CA LYS A 14 17.34 -0.52 -10.87
C LYS A 14 18.44 -1.59 -10.98
N HIS A 15 19.69 -1.17 -10.91
CA HIS A 15 20.84 -2.07 -10.98
C HIS A 15 21.15 -2.77 -9.67
N ASP A 16 20.51 -2.38 -8.56
CA ASP A 16 20.64 -3.07 -7.28
C ASP A 16 19.28 -3.65 -6.87
N PRO A 17 18.96 -4.89 -7.32
CA PRO A 17 17.65 -5.50 -7.05
C PRO A 17 17.40 -5.81 -5.58
N LYS A 18 18.41 -5.64 -4.72
CA LYS A 18 18.24 -5.86 -3.28
C LYS A 18 17.74 -4.63 -2.54
N LYS A 19 17.75 -3.46 -3.19
CA LYS A 19 17.35 -2.20 -2.57
C LYS A 19 16.00 -1.74 -3.10
N TYR A 20 14.95 -2.46 -2.72
CA TYR A 20 13.60 -2.07 -3.08
C TYR A 20 12.65 -2.17 -1.89
N ARG A 21 11.53 -1.50 -2.00
CA ARG A 21 10.41 -1.62 -1.09
C ARG A 21 9.15 -1.85 -1.89
N ILE A 22 8.27 -2.69 -1.39
CA ILE A 22 6.97 -2.91 -2.02
C ILE A 22 5.95 -1.99 -1.38
N PHE A 23 5.10 -1.39 -2.21
CA PHE A 23 4.05 -0.49 -1.78
C PHE A 23 2.71 -0.92 -2.36
N VAL A 24 1.64 -0.66 -1.62
CA VAL A 24 0.28 -0.82 -2.14
C VAL A 24 -0.32 0.56 -2.40
N VAL A 25 -0.99 0.70 -3.54
CA VAL A 25 -1.66 1.95 -3.92
C VAL A 25 -2.95 2.06 -3.14
N VAL A 26 -3.10 3.13 -2.35
CA VAL A 26 -4.26 3.33 -1.49
C VAL A 26 -5.10 4.56 -1.86
N SER A 27 -4.63 5.41 -2.75
CA SER A 27 -5.42 6.54 -3.26
C SER A 27 -6.75 6.06 -3.85
N ARG A 28 -7.78 6.90 -3.76
CA ARG A 28 -9.05 6.59 -4.41
C ARG A 28 -8.89 6.52 -5.93
N GLN A 29 -9.67 5.66 -6.57
CA GLN A 29 -9.51 5.36 -7.99
C GLN A 29 -9.66 6.59 -8.89
N VAL A 30 -10.59 7.49 -8.57
CA VAL A 30 -10.79 8.71 -9.38
C VAL A 30 -9.52 9.58 -9.37
N PHE A 31 -8.79 9.60 -8.26
CA PHE A 31 -7.54 10.34 -8.16
C PHE A 31 -6.42 9.64 -8.94
N ILE A 32 -6.36 8.31 -8.85
CA ILE A 32 -5.39 7.51 -9.62
C ILE A 32 -5.57 7.77 -11.12
N ASN A 33 -6.81 7.86 -11.58
CA ASN A 33 -7.14 8.06 -13.00
C ASN A 33 -6.93 9.51 -13.47
N SER A 34 -6.70 10.44 -12.53
CA SER A 34 -6.49 11.84 -12.86
C SER A 34 -5.08 12.09 -13.42
N GLU A 35 -4.85 13.30 -13.88
CA GLU A 35 -3.52 13.71 -14.37
C GLU A 35 -2.53 14.04 -13.26
N TYR A 36 -2.95 13.96 -12.00
CA TYR A 36 -2.05 14.24 -10.88
C TYR A 36 -0.85 13.28 -10.92
N SER A 37 0.34 13.80 -10.65
CA SER A 37 1.59 13.06 -10.90
C SER A 37 1.93 12.00 -9.87
N SER A 38 1.30 12.03 -8.68
CA SER A 38 1.61 11.06 -7.62
C SER A 38 0.33 10.45 -7.05
N VAL A 39 0.49 9.35 -6.30
CA VAL A 39 -0.59 8.69 -5.57
C VAL A 39 -0.10 8.34 -4.17
N ILE A 40 -1.06 8.19 -3.24
CA ILE A 40 -0.75 7.78 -1.87
C ILE A 40 -0.59 6.27 -1.85
N CYS A 41 0.50 5.81 -1.21
CA CYS A 41 0.81 4.40 -1.06
C CYS A 41 1.10 4.08 0.40
N ALA A 42 0.97 2.79 0.76
CA ALA A 42 1.37 2.27 2.06
C ALA A 42 2.49 1.26 1.87
N PRO A 43 3.55 1.32 2.68
CA PRO A 43 4.67 0.38 2.55
C PRO A 43 4.33 -1.00 3.11
N ILE A 44 5.00 -2.01 2.58
CA ILE A 44 4.88 -3.38 3.03
C ILE A 44 6.18 -3.81 3.72
N TYR A 45 6.05 -4.36 4.91
CA TYR A 45 7.16 -4.84 5.73
C TYR A 45 6.96 -6.31 6.07
N SER A 46 8.04 -6.98 6.44
CA SER A 46 8.02 -8.42 6.75
C SER A 46 7.48 -8.77 8.14
N ASN A 47 7.39 -7.80 9.05
CA ASN A 47 6.99 -8.06 10.43
C ASN A 47 5.55 -7.62 10.69
N TYR A 48 4.66 -8.59 10.91
CA TYR A 48 3.28 -8.31 11.33
C TYR A 48 3.21 -8.39 12.86
N ASN A 49 2.83 -7.29 13.49
CA ASN A 49 2.79 -7.17 14.96
C ASN A 49 1.36 -7.25 15.54
N GLY A 50 0.36 -7.54 14.71
CA GLY A 50 -1.03 -7.61 15.16
C GLY A 50 -1.66 -6.27 15.50
N ILE A 51 -1.07 -5.16 15.04
CA ILE A 51 -1.59 -3.81 15.27
C ILE A 51 -2.77 -3.58 14.30
N SER A 52 -3.83 -2.92 14.78
CA SER A 52 -5.06 -2.70 13.99
C SER A 52 -4.87 -1.90 12.71
N THR A 53 -3.77 -1.15 12.59
CA THR A 53 -3.41 -0.38 11.40
C THR A 53 -2.53 -1.16 10.42
N GLN A 54 -2.24 -2.42 10.72
CA GLN A 54 -1.47 -3.31 9.86
C GLN A 54 -2.38 -4.35 9.23
N VAL A 55 -2.20 -4.60 7.94
CA VAL A 55 -2.98 -5.59 7.20
C VAL A 55 -2.06 -6.72 6.76
N PRO A 56 -2.29 -7.98 7.22
CA PRO A 56 -1.46 -9.10 6.80
C PRO A 56 -1.67 -9.42 5.33
N VAL A 57 -0.57 -9.63 4.63
CA VAL A 57 -0.53 -10.01 3.21
C VAL A 57 0.58 -11.03 3.00
N GLY A 58 0.55 -11.71 1.87
CA GLY A 58 1.55 -12.74 1.59
C GLY A 58 1.52 -13.23 0.15
N VAL A 59 1.68 -14.54 -0.01
CA VAL A 59 1.80 -15.19 -1.32
C VAL A 59 0.58 -14.92 -2.21
N GLN A 60 -0.62 -14.86 -1.63
CA GLN A 60 -1.84 -14.61 -2.40
C GLN A 60 -1.85 -13.24 -3.07
N GLU A 61 -1.11 -12.28 -2.53
CA GLU A 61 -1.00 -10.93 -3.07
C GLU A 61 0.21 -10.74 -3.97
N GLY A 62 0.99 -11.81 -4.21
CA GLY A 62 2.16 -11.76 -5.08
C GLY A 62 3.49 -11.61 -4.35
N LEU A 63 3.48 -11.67 -3.02
CA LEU A 63 4.69 -11.54 -2.22
C LEU A 63 5.37 -12.90 -2.02
N LYS A 64 6.66 -12.88 -1.74
CA LYS A 64 7.42 -14.11 -1.47
C LYS A 64 7.22 -14.61 -0.04
N TYR A 65 6.97 -13.72 0.89
CA TYR A 65 6.89 -14.02 2.32
C TYR A 65 5.69 -13.36 2.95
N ASP A 66 5.28 -13.89 4.10
CA ASP A 66 4.27 -13.24 4.93
C ASP A 66 4.77 -11.85 5.34
N SER A 67 3.91 -10.87 5.17
CA SER A 67 4.25 -9.46 5.33
C SER A 67 3.04 -8.71 5.86
N CYS A 68 3.18 -7.41 6.05
CA CYS A 68 2.04 -6.56 6.41
C CYS A 68 2.12 -5.20 5.72
N ILE A 69 0.95 -4.66 5.41
CA ILE A 69 0.80 -3.29 4.95
C ILE A 69 0.76 -2.40 6.19
N ARG A 70 1.58 -1.34 6.23
CA ARG A 70 1.60 -0.40 7.35
C ARG A 70 0.87 0.88 7.00
N CYS A 71 -0.37 0.98 7.47
CA CYS A 71 -1.21 2.14 7.16
C CYS A 71 -0.84 3.41 7.93
N ASP A 72 -0.03 3.30 8.97
CA ASP A 72 0.48 4.46 9.71
C ASP A 72 1.64 5.16 8.99
N GLU A 73 2.17 4.57 7.92
CA GLU A 73 3.35 5.09 7.22
C GLU A 73 3.05 5.46 5.77
N LEU A 74 1.92 6.12 5.55
CA LEU A 74 1.52 6.52 4.20
C LEU A 74 2.52 7.50 3.58
N ILE A 75 2.73 7.37 2.27
CA ILE A 75 3.64 8.21 1.53
C ILE A 75 3.12 8.45 0.12
N SER A 76 3.34 9.65 -0.42
CA SER A 76 3.04 9.95 -1.82
C SER A 76 4.21 9.51 -2.69
N ILE A 77 3.91 8.74 -3.74
CA ILE A 77 4.91 8.22 -4.67
C ILE A 77 4.54 8.67 -6.08
N PRO A 78 5.50 9.20 -6.85
CA PRO A 78 5.25 9.53 -8.25
C PRO A 78 4.78 8.31 -9.05
N LYS A 79 3.73 8.48 -9.85
CA LYS A 79 3.22 7.38 -10.69
C LYS A 79 4.29 6.78 -11.60
N SER A 80 5.24 7.61 -12.03
CA SER A 80 6.34 7.15 -12.89
C SER A 80 7.25 6.13 -12.22
N MET A 81 7.23 6.03 -10.90
CA MET A 81 8.02 5.04 -10.15
C MET A 81 7.25 3.74 -9.92
N LEU A 82 5.95 3.71 -10.17
CA LEU A 82 5.09 2.56 -9.94
C LEU A 82 4.90 1.78 -11.25
N THR A 83 5.98 1.16 -11.70
CA THR A 83 6.04 0.46 -13.00
C THR A 83 6.29 -1.04 -12.88
N ASP A 84 6.71 -1.52 -11.70
CA ASP A 84 7.02 -2.93 -11.48
C ASP A 84 5.88 -3.59 -10.68
N TYR A 85 4.85 -3.99 -11.40
CA TYR A 85 3.64 -4.61 -10.83
C TYR A 85 3.95 -5.99 -10.26
N ILE A 86 3.43 -6.25 -9.05
CA ILE A 86 3.65 -7.53 -8.35
C ILE A 86 2.35 -8.32 -8.21
N GLY A 87 1.26 -7.66 -7.86
CA GLY A 87 -0.02 -8.30 -7.61
C GLY A 87 -1.05 -7.28 -7.14
N HIS A 88 -2.12 -7.79 -6.54
CA HIS A 88 -3.20 -6.91 -6.07
C HIS A 88 -3.91 -7.54 -4.88
N LEU A 89 -4.61 -6.70 -4.12
CA LEU A 89 -5.43 -7.13 -3.00
C LEU A 89 -6.77 -7.67 -3.52
N SER A 90 -7.28 -8.73 -2.87
CA SER A 90 -8.64 -9.20 -3.06
C SER A 90 -9.63 -8.18 -2.48
N GLU A 91 -10.93 -8.35 -2.77
CA GLU A 91 -11.97 -7.50 -2.17
C GLU A 91 -11.96 -7.59 -0.66
N GLU A 92 -11.74 -8.78 -0.10
CA GLU A 92 -11.63 -8.96 1.35
C GLU A 92 -10.46 -8.18 1.93
N LYS A 93 -9.30 -8.23 1.27
CA LYS A 93 -8.13 -7.50 1.71
C LYS A 93 -8.30 -6.00 1.54
N LEU A 94 -9.02 -5.55 0.52
CA LEU A 94 -9.36 -4.14 0.37
C LEU A 94 -10.24 -3.64 1.51
N GLU A 95 -11.18 -4.45 1.99
CA GLU A 95 -12.00 -4.09 3.15
C GLU A 95 -11.15 -4.01 4.42
N GLU A 96 -10.22 -4.94 4.62
CA GLU A 96 -9.27 -4.86 5.73
C GLU A 96 -8.41 -3.61 5.64
N LEU A 97 -7.94 -3.28 4.44
CA LEU A 97 -7.18 -2.06 4.19
C LEU A 97 -8.00 -0.81 4.54
N ASN A 98 -9.25 -0.75 4.09
CA ASN A 98 -10.13 0.38 4.37
C ASN A 98 -10.32 0.57 5.87
N LYS A 99 -10.54 -0.50 6.61
CA LYS A 99 -10.69 -0.45 8.06
C LYS A 99 -9.41 0.06 8.73
N ALA A 100 -8.27 -0.48 8.33
CA ALA A 100 -6.98 -0.07 8.89
C ALA A 100 -6.68 1.41 8.59
N LEU A 101 -7.01 1.88 7.40
CA LEU A 101 -6.84 3.29 7.02
C LEU A 101 -7.75 4.21 7.85
N ARG A 102 -9.01 3.83 8.08
CA ARG A 102 -9.92 4.62 8.93
C ARG A 102 -9.35 4.76 10.33
N ILE A 103 -8.80 3.70 10.88
CA ILE A 103 -8.19 3.73 12.21
C ILE A 103 -6.93 4.60 12.19
N ALA A 104 -6.04 4.39 11.24
CA ALA A 104 -4.77 5.13 11.14
C ALA A 104 -4.99 6.64 11.02
N LEU A 105 -6.03 7.06 10.30
CA LEU A 105 -6.32 8.45 10.04
C LEU A 105 -7.37 9.02 10.99
N ALA A 106 -7.83 8.21 11.96
CA ALA A 106 -8.87 8.57 12.93
C ALA A 106 -10.20 8.98 12.25
N ALA A 107 -10.46 8.49 11.04
CA ALA A 107 -11.65 8.86 10.28
C ALA A 107 -12.94 8.30 10.88
N GLU A 108 -12.83 7.26 11.75
CA GLU A 108 -13.97 6.68 12.44
C GLU A 108 -14.47 7.52 13.63
N TYR A 109 -13.65 8.47 14.06
CA TYR A 109 -13.89 9.19 15.30
C TYR A 109 -14.32 10.64 15.12
N TYR A 110 -14.53 11.09 13.88
CA TYR A 110 -14.83 12.50 13.65
C TYR A 110 -16.20 12.92 14.21
N PHE A 111 -17.08 11.95 14.49
CA PHE A 111 -18.38 12.22 15.11
C PHE A 111 -18.31 12.45 16.63
N GLU A 112 -17.18 12.21 17.23
CA GLU A 112 -16.99 12.28 18.67
C GLU A 112 -16.61 13.66 19.16
N TYR A 113 -16.47 14.60 18.25
CA TYR A 113 -16.06 15.97 18.57
C TYR A 113 -17.24 16.89 18.84
#